data_0f484a062854b00e8450f4b236ea4188
#
_entry.id   0f484a062854b00e8450f4b236ea4188
#
_cell.length_a   1.000
_cell.length_b   1.000
_cell.length_c   1.000
_cell.angle_alpha   90.00
_cell.angle_beta   90.00
_cell.angle_gamma   90.00
#
_symmetry.space_group_name_H-M   'P 1'
#
loop_
_entity.id
_entity.type
_entity.pdbx_description
1 polymer ?
#
loop_
_entity_poly.entity_id
_entity_poly.type
_entity_poly.pdbx_seq_one_letter_code
_entity_poly.pdbx_strand_id
1 'polypeptide(L)'
;SGPPIRPVALRAVYDVYEKLGPIPIVGVGGIAKGEHVVEFLAAGASAVQVGSAHFANPRASRQILRNLERWCRKHRISSVTSLVGAAHGNT
;
A
#
# COMPACT_ATOMS: atom_id res chain seq x y z
N SER A 1 5.53 -14.94 -4.39
CA SER A 1 5.76 -13.67 -3.71
C SER A 1 6.73 -12.82 -4.52
N GLY A 2 6.84 -11.55 -4.19
CA GLY A 2 7.70 -10.62 -4.88
C GLY A 2 6.94 -9.81 -5.92
N PRO A 3 7.66 -9.05 -6.78
CA PRO A 3 7.05 -8.12 -7.71
C PRO A 3 5.97 -8.70 -8.63
N PRO A 4 6.12 -9.91 -9.18
CA PRO A 4 5.08 -10.45 -10.06
C PRO A 4 3.74 -10.69 -9.39
N ILE A 5 3.69 -10.85 -8.06
CA ILE A 5 2.43 -11.08 -7.35
C ILE A 5 1.70 -9.77 -7.02
N ARG A 6 2.38 -8.63 -7.10
CA ARG A 6 1.78 -7.35 -6.68
C ARG A 6 0.51 -6.99 -7.46
N PRO A 7 0.47 -7.11 -8.81
CA PRO A 7 -0.76 -6.76 -9.52
C PRO A 7 -1.95 -7.63 -9.13
N VAL A 8 -1.71 -8.91 -8.86
CA VAL A 8 -2.77 -9.82 -8.42
C VAL A 8 -3.27 -9.42 -7.04
N ALA A 9 -2.36 -9.12 -6.13
CA ALA A 9 -2.71 -8.71 -4.77
C ALA A 9 -3.45 -7.38 -4.76
N LEU A 10 -3.02 -6.43 -5.58
CA LEU A 10 -3.69 -5.13 -5.71
C LEU A 10 -5.12 -5.30 -6.20
N ARG A 11 -5.33 -6.15 -7.20
CA ARG A 11 -6.66 -6.40 -7.73
C ARG A 11 -7.56 -7.02 -6.68
N ALA A 12 -7.02 -7.94 -5.88
CA ALA A 12 -7.79 -8.58 -4.82
C ALA A 12 -8.25 -7.55 -3.78
N VAL A 13 -7.34 -6.66 -3.36
CA VAL A 13 -7.69 -5.59 -2.40
C VAL A 13 -8.75 -4.68 -3.00
N TYR A 14 -8.57 -4.27 -4.23
CA TYR A 14 -9.52 -3.40 -4.91
C TYR A 14 -10.91 -4.02 -4.95
N ASP A 15 -11.00 -5.29 -5.34
CA ASP A 15 -12.28 -5.96 -5.47
C ASP A 15 -12.99 -6.12 -4.12
N VAL A 16 -12.25 -6.45 -3.06
CA VAL A 16 -12.82 -6.58 -1.73
C VAL A 16 -13.37 -5.24 -1.24
N TYR A 17 -12.58 -4.19 -1.38
CA TYR A 17 -13.02 -2.86 -0.98
C TYR A 17 -14.25 -2.42 -1.77
N GLU A 18 -14.24 -2.68 -3.07
CA GLU A 18 -15.35 -2.31 -3.94
C GLU A 18 -16.67 -2.98 -3.50
N LYS A 19 -16.58 -4.24 -3.07
CA LYS A 19 -17.77 -5.00 -2.68
C LYS A 19 -18.22 -4.74 -1.26
N LEU A 20 -17.28 -4.65 -0.33
CA LEU A 20 -17.59 -4.59 1.09
C LEU A 20 -17.51 -3.19 1.68
N GLY A 21 -16.93 -2.26 0.92
CA GLY A 21 -16.73 -0.91 1.41
C GLY A 21 -15.59 -0.82 2.42
N PRO A 22 -15.55 0.25 3.22
CA PRO A 22 -14.44 0.52 4.12
C PRO A 22 -14.43 -0.44 5.31
N ILE A 23 -13.68 -1.52 5.16
CA ILE A 23 -13.38 -2.48 6.21
C ILE A 23 -11.86 -2.60 6.33
N PRO A 24 -11.34 -3.11 7.47
CA PRO A 24 -9.89 -3.31 7.59
C PRO A 24 -9.40 -4.36 6.59
N ILE A 25 -8.48 -3.98 5.74
CA ILE A 25 -7.86 -4.86 4.74
C ILE A 25 -6.35 -4.71 4.87
N VAL A 26 -5.64 -5.83 4.96
CA VAL A 26 -4.18 -5.82 4.96
C VAL A 26 -3.69 -6.24 3.58
N GLY A 27 -2.97 -5.35 2.91
CA GLY A 27 -2.41 -5.63 1.59
C GLY A 27 -1.07 -6.35 1.71
N VAL A 28 -0.91 -7.45 1.01
CA VAL A 28 0.32 -8.24 1.02
C VAL A 28 0.66 -8.63 -0.41
N GLY A 29 1.89 -8.36 -0.81
CA GLY A 29 2.37 -8.88 -2.09
C GLY A 29 3.25 -7.90 -2.86
N GLY A 30 4.53 -8.23 -2.99
CA GLY A 30 5.45 -7.53 -3.87
C GLY A 30 5.78 -6.10 -3.50
N ILE A 31 5.68 -5.74 -2.22
CA ILE A 31 5.97 -4.38 -1.78
C ILE A 31 7.48 -4.20 -1.61
N ALA A 32 8.06 -3.31 -2.40
CA ALA A 32 9.50 -3.06 -2.38
C ALA A 32 9.85 -1.58 -2.21
N LYS A 33 8.88 -0.68 -2.34
CA LYS A 33 9.13 0.76 -2.19
C LYS A 33 7.85 1.46 -1.74
N GLY A 34 7.99 2.73 -1.31
CA GLY A 34 6.87 3.49 -0.76
C GLY A 34 5.71 3.68 -1.73
N GLU A 35 6.00 3.81 -3.03
CA GLU A 35 4.96 3.94 -4.04
C GLU A 35 4.07 2.71 -4.11
N HIS A 36 4.61 1.52 -3.83
CA HIS A 36 3.80 0.30 -3.76
C HIS A 36 2.82 0.37 -2.60
N VAL A 37 3.26 0.95 -1.47
CA VAL A 37 2.36 1.16 -0.32
C VAL A 37 1.21 2.06 -0.72
N VAL A 38 1.50 3.15 -1.44
CA VAL A 38 0.46 4.07 -1.91
C VAL A 38 -0.55 3.34 -2.79
N GLU A 39 -0.08 2.46 -3.68
CA GLU A 39 -0.96 1.67 -4.53
C GLU A 39 -1.95 0.83 -3.72
N PHE A 40 -1.43 0.13 -2.70
CA PHE A 40 -2.28 -0.71 -1.84
C PHE A 40 -3.28 0.12 -1.05
N LEU A 41 -2.85 1.24 -0.50
CA LEU A 41 -3.76 2.11 0.24
C LEU A 41 -4.84 2.65 -0.68
N ALA A 42 -4.47 3.13 -1.86
CA ALA A 42 -5.44 3.65 -2.83
C ALA A 42 -6.45 2.58 -3.24
N ALA A 43 -6.02 1.33 -3.36
CA ALA A 43 -6.92 0.22 -3.69
C ALA A 43 -7.89 -0.10 -2.55
N GLY A 44 -7.57 0.29 -1.32
CA GLY A 44 -8.46 0.09 -0.18
C GLY A 44 -7.84 -0.56 1.02
N ALA A 45 -6.55 -0.93 0.98
CA ALA A 45 -5.89 -1.49 2.14
C ALA A 45 -5.72 -0.42 3.22
N SER A 46 -5.95 -0.79 4.46
CA SER A 46 -5.71 0.11 5.60
C SER A 46 -4.34 -0.11 6.23
N ALA A 47 -3.68 -1.21 5.87
CA ALA A 47 -2.33 -1.53 6.29
C ALA A 47 -1.68 -2.39 5.22
N VAL A 48 -0.36 -2.46 5.23
CA VAL A 48 0.38 -3.31 4.30
C VAL A 48 1.39 -4.15 5.08
N GLN A 49 1.70 -5.31 4.53
CA GLN A 49 2.72 -6.18 5.10
C GLN A 49 3.85 -6.32 4.09
N VAL A 50 5.05 -5.99 4.53
CA VAL A 50 6.24 -6.14 3.71
C VAL A 50 6.65 -7.61 3.69
N GLY A 51 7.09 -8.09 2.53
CA GLY A 51 7.42 -9.50 2.35
C GLY A 51 8.57 -9.97 3.24
N SER A 52 8.68 -11.29 3.39
CA SER A 52 9.66 -11.90 4.29
C SER A 52 11.11 -11.53 3.97
N ALA A 53 11.42 -11.18 2.73
CA ALA A 53 12.75 -10.75 2.35
C ALA A 53 13.23 -9.53 3.12
N HIS A 54 12.31 -8.74 3.67
CA HIS A 54 12.65 -7.53 4.42
C HIS A 54 12.87 -7.77 5.90
N PHE A 55 12.50 -8.93 6.42
CA PHE A 55 12.68 -9.22 7.85
C PHE A 55 14.15 -9.26 8.25
N ALA A 56 15.01 -9.76 7.36
CA ALA A 56 16.43 -9.84 7.62
C ALA A 56 17.16 -8.53 7.37
N ASN A 57 16.46 -7.51 6.84
CA ASN A 57 17.08 -6.24 6.47
C ASN A 57 16.22 -5.06 6.90
N PRO A 58 16.38 -4.59 8.15
CA PRO A 58 15.60 -3.45 8.64
C PRO A 58 15.79 -2.18 7.82
N ARG A 59 16.92 -2.05 7.10
CA ARG A 59 17.14 -0.89 6.24
C ARG A 59 16.14 -0.82 5.10
N ALA A 60 15.76 -1.97 4.55
CA ALA A 60 14.79 -2.02 3.46
C ALA A 60 13.44 -1.46 3.92
N SER A 61 12.99 -1.84 5.11
CA SER A 61 11.74 -1.33 5.66
C SER A 61 11.80 0.17 5.92
N ARG A 62 12.92 0.65 6.48
CA ARG A 62 13.09 2.09 6.69
C ARG A 62 13.12 2.84 5.38
N GLN A 63 13.73 2.25 4.35
CA GLN A 63 13.78 2.88 3.03
C GLN A 63 12.38 3.02 2.44
N ILE A 64 11.54 2.02 2.61
CA ILE A 64 10.14 2.09 2.17
C ILE A 64 9.43 3.24 2.88
N LEU A 65 9.61 3.37 4.19
CA LEU A 65 8.99 4.46 4.94
C LEU A 65 9.46 5.83 4.46
N ARG A 66 10.76 5.97 4.19
CA ARG A 66 11.29 7.24 3.69
C ARG A 66 10.76 7.56 2.31
N ASN A 67 10.64 6.57 1.45
CA ASN A 67 10.05 6.76 0.12
C ASN A 67 8.60 7.21 0.24
N LEU A 68 7.85 6.60 1.16
CA LEU A 68 6.46 6.95 1.38
C LEU A 68 6.35 8.38 1.89
N GLU A 69 7.16 8.76 2.88
CA GLU A 69 7.17 10.12 3.41
C GLU A 69 7.48 11.14 2.31
N ARG A 70 8.48 10.84 1.50
CA ARG A 70 8.87 11.73 0.40
C ARG A 70 7.73 11.86 -0.61
N TRP A 71 7.08 10.76 -0.94
CA TRP A 71 5.94 10.77 -1.85
C TRP A 71 4.82 11.65 -1.30
N CYS A 72 4.50 11.48 -0.03
CA CYS A 72 3.45 12.27 0.63
C CYS A 72 3.78 13.76 0.62
N ARG A 73 5.03 14.13 0.92
CA ARG A 73 5.43 15.54 0.89
C ARG A 73 5.30 16.10 -0.53
N LYS A 74 5.73 15.33 -1.52
CA LYS A 74 5.67 15.77 -2.92
C LYS A 74 4.23 16.02 -3.36
N HIS A 75 3.30 15.20 -2.90
CA HIS A 75 1.90 15.29 -3.29
C HIS A 75 1.04 16.02 -2.26
N ARG A 76 1.67 16.62 -1.26
CA ARG A 76 0.99 17.43 -0.23
C ARG A 76 -0.06 16.62 0.53
N ILE A 77 0.30 15.38 0.85
CA ILE A 77 -0.53 14.50 1.67
C ILE A 77 -0.05 14.58 3.10
N SER A 78 -0.88 15.06 4.01
CA SER A 78 -0.50 15.20 5.42
C SER A 78 -0.77 13.95 6.24
N SER A 79 -1.63 13.05 5.77
CA SER A 79 -1.94 11.79 6.46
C SER A 79 -2.16 10.69 5.44
N VAL A 80 -1.44 9.58 5.61
CA VAL A 80 -1.58 8.44 4.70
C VAL A 80 -2.97 7.82 4.75
N THR A 81 -3.69 7.98 5.86
CA THR A 81 -5.04 7.44 5.96
C THR A 81 -5.99 8.06 4.94
N SER A 82 -5.70 9.29 4.49
CA SER A 82 -6.52 9.93 3.46
C SER A 82 -6.41 9.25 2.10
N LEU A 83 -5.39 8.41 1.92
CA LEU A 83 -5.19 7.69 0.66
C LEU A 83 -6.03 6.44 0.56
N VAL A 84 -6.54 5.92 1.69
CA VAL A 84 -7.26 4.65 1.69
C VAL A 84 -8.52 4.76 0.84
N GLY A 85 -8.59 3.91 -0.19
CA GLY A 85 -9.73 3.87 -1.09
C GLY A 85 -9.72 4.94 -2.18
N ALA A 86 -8.66 5.73 -2.30
CA ALA A 86 -8.63 6.86 -3.25
C ALA A 86 -8.85 6.42 -4.70
N ALA A 87 -8.42 5.21 -5.08
CA ALA A 87 -8.59 4.71 -6.44
C ALA A 87 -10.05 4.43 -6.79
N HIS A 88 -10.93 4.37 -5.80
CA HIS A 88 -12.35 4.12 -6.03
C HIS A 88 -13.14 5.40 -6.31
N GLY A 89 -12.49 6.53 -6.35
CA GLY A 89 -13.15 7.80 -6.63
C GLY A 89 -14.12 8.25 -5.56
N ASN A 90 -14.01 7.70 -4.38
CA ASN A 90 -14.88 8.05 -3.27
C ASN A 90 -14.34 9.27 -2.57
N THR A 91 -14.92 10.33 -2.82
CA THR A 91 -14.55 11.57 -2.14
C THR A 91 -15.65 12.02 -1.20
#